data_ed9539e54e06c471d089a5a4bb930ad6
#
_entry.id   ed9539e54e06c471d089a5a4bb930ad6
#
_cell.length_a   1.000
_cell.length_b   1.000
_cell.length_c   1.000
_cell.angle_alpha   90.00
_cell.angle_beta   90.00
_cell.angle_gamma   90.00
#
_symmetry.space_group_name_H-M   'P 1'
#
loop_
_entity.id
_entity.type
_entity.pdbx_description
1 polymer ?
#
loop_
_entity_poly.entity_id
_entity_poly.type
_entity_poly.pdbx_seq_one_letter_code
_entity_poly.pdbx_strand_id
1 'polypeptide(L)'
;MKYIAYYRVSTARQGESQLGLLAQKHAVENFISPDLIDKEFTEIETGTNKKYRPILNEAIELCAKTGATLIIAKLDRLARNVSFVSSLMDSKVKFKAVDMPEANELTIHIMSAIAQHEAKVISKRIKEGLAQSKKKKGNPQYLTDEAKAKGLESIKHKA
;
A
#
# COMPACT_ATOMS: atom_id res chain seq x y z
N MET A 1 -26.46 0.28 -9.08
CA MET A 1 -25.49 -0.20 -8.11
C MET A 1 -24.42 0.88 -8.02
N LYS A 2 -24.08 1.40 -6.84
CA LYS A 2 -23.11 2.48 -6.69
C LYS A 2 -21.75 1.92 -6.29
N TYR A 3 -20.69 2.59 -6.72
CA TYR A 3 -19.32 2.22 -6.42
C TYR A 3 -18.62 3.34 -5.67
N ILE A 4 -17.68 2.95 -4.81
CA ILE A 4 -16.73 3.85 -4.16
C ILE A 4 -15.36 3.43 -4.66
N ALA A 5 -14.66 4.36 -5.34
CA ALA A 5 -13.36 4.07 -5.93
C ALA A 5 -12.22 4.37 -4.96
N TYR A 6 -11.26 3.45 -4.88
CA TYR A 6 -10.07 3.63 -4.07
C TYR A 6 -8.80 3.52 -4.93
N TYR A 7 -8.00 4.57 -4.85
CA TYR A 7 -6.71 4.71 -5.56
C TYR A 7 -5.56 4.81 -4.58
N ARG A 8 -4.37 4.41 -5.01
CA ARG A 8 -3.17 4.50 -4.20
C ARG A 8 -1.96 4.99 -4.99
N VAL A 9 -1.24 5.96 -4.45
CA VAL A 9 0.03 6.45 -4.97
C VAL A 9 1.15 6.27 -3.94
N SER A 10 2.37 5.94 -4.39
CA SER A 10 3.45 5.47 -3.50
C SER A 10 4.32 6.57 -2.90
N THR A 11 4.25 7.80 -3.39
CA THR A 11 4.97 8.96 -2.83
C THR A 11 4.26 10.25 -3.20
N ALA A 12 4.49 11.33 -2.40
CA ALA A 12 4.01 12.67 -2.73
C ALA A 12 4.50 13.12 -4.12
N ARG A 13 5.75 12.82 -4.51
CA ARG A 13 6.28 13.11 -5.85
C ARG A 13 5.54 12.39 -6.98
N GLN A 14 5.10 11.15 -6.77
CA GLN A 14 4.27 10.42 -7.75
C GLN A 14 2.82 10.89 -7.72
N GLY A 15 2.34 11.44 -6.61
CA GLY A 15 1.08 12.16 -6.51
C GLY A 15 1.12 13.48 -7.28
N GLU A 16 2.26 14.18 -7.26
CA GLU A 16 2.48 15.42 -8.01
C GLU A 16 2.55 15.19 -9.53
N SER A 17 3.16 14.12 -10.00
CA SER A 17 3.17 13.76 -11.45
C SER A 17 1.80 13.33 -11.97
N GLN A 18 0.86 12.99 -11.08
CA GLN A 18 -0.51 12.55 -11.33
C GLN A 18 -0.68 11.40 -12.35
N LEU A 19 0.34 11.07 -13.13
CA LEU A 19 0.26 10.05 -14.21
C LEU A 19 -0.19 8.68 -13.68
N GLY A 20 0.35 8.28 -12.53
CA GLY A 20 -0.02 7.01 -11.91
C GLY A 20 -1.46 6.99 -11.35
N LEU A 21 -1.95 8.13 -10.87
CA LEU A 21 -3.32 8.30 -10.41
C LEU A 21 -4.29 8.34 -11.60
N LEU A 22 -3.97 9.13 -12.62
CA LEU A 22 -4.77 9.23 -13.85
C LEU A 22 -4.94 7.87 -14.52
N ALA A 23 -3.85 7.09 -14.64
CA ALA A 23 -3.92 5.74 -15.19
C ALA A 23 -4.86 4.82 -14.39
N GLN A 24 -4.88 4.95 -13.05
CA GLN A 24 -5.81 4.20 -12.21
C GLN A 24 -7.26 4.66 -12.41
N LYS A 25 -7.50 5.97 -12.50
CA LYS A 25 -8.84 6.53 -12.76
C LYS A 25 -9.38 6.05 -14.09
N HIS A 26 -8.62 6.19 -15.17
CA HIS A 26 -9.00 5.68 -16.49
C HIS A 26 -9.28 4.17 -16.49
N ALA A 27 -8.49 3.38 -15.77
CA ALA A 27 -8.73 1.95 -15.65
C ALA A 27 -10.08 1.65 -14.96
N VAL A 28 -10.44 2.39 -13.93
CA VAL A 28 -11.73 2.27 -13.24
C VAL A 28 -12.87 2.75 -14.12
N GLU A 29 -12.75 3.90 -14.79
CA GLU A 29 -13.75 4.46 -15.71
C GLU A 29 -14.03 3.54 -16.91
N ASN A 30 -13.01 2.86 -17.42
CA ASN A 30 -13.17 1.86 -18.46
C ASN A 30 -13.81 0.56 -17.97
N PHE A 31 -13.69 0.26 -16.69
CA PHE A 31 -14.23 -0.96 -16.09
C PHE A 31 -15.69 -0.80 -15.64
N ILE A 32 -16.07 0.40 -15.17
CA ILE A 32 -17.44 0.76 -14.78
C ILE A 32 -17.78 2.13 -15.35
N SER A 33 -19.08 2.36 -15.61
CA SER A 33 -19.53 3.70 -16.02
C SER A 33 -19.22 4.74 -14.94
N PRO A 34 -18.62 5.90 -15.27
CA PRO A 34 -18.28 6.95 -14.30
C PRO A 34 -19.48 7.44 -13.47
N ASP A 35 -20.67 7.45 -14.05
CA ASP A 35 -21.91 7.86 -13.37
C ASP A 35 -22.29 6.95 -12.19
N LEU A 36 -21.70 5.77 -12.10
CA LEU A 36 -21.91 4.82 -11.01
C LEU A 36 -20.95 5.05 -9.83
N ILE A 37 -19.92 5.90 -9.99
CA ILE A 37 -18.96 6.24 -8.94
C ILE A 37 -19.56 7.32 -8.06
N ASP A 38 -19.88 6.99 -6.82
CA ASP A 38 -20.47 7.89 -5.85
C ASP A 38 -19.39 8.76 -5.16
N LYS A 39 -18.22 8.15 -4.86
CA LYS A 39 -17.10 8.86 -4.23
C LYS A 39 -15.77 8.20 -4.59
N GLU A 40 -14.73 9.01 -4.64
CA GLU A 40 -13.36 8.61 -4.86
C GLU A 40 -12.49 8.87 -3.64
N PHE A 41 -11.62 7.94 -3.32
CA PHE A 41 -10.63 8.04 -2.26
C PHE A 41 -9.23 7.83 -2.82
N THR A 42 -8.31 8.72 -2.48
CA THR A 42 -6.91 8.59 -2.91
C THR A 42 -6.00 8.58 -1.69
N GLU A 43 -5.23 7.52 -1.53
CA GLU A 43 -4.26 7.38 -0.45
C GLU A 43 -2.84 7.55 -0.95
N ILE A 44 -2.07 8.40 -0.26
CA ILE A 44 -0.65 8.60 -0.53
C ILE A 44 0.15 7.75 0.46
N GLU A 45 0.82 6.71 -0.02
CA GLU A 45 1.66 5.85 0.81
C GLU A 45 3.04 6.48 0.99
N THR A 46 3.32 7.00 2.17
CA THR A 46 4.67 7.42 2.55
C THR A 46 5.48 6.23 3.08
N GLY A 47 6.79 6.19 2.81
CA GLY A 47 7.67 5.06 3.14
C GLY A 47 7.67 4.62 4.61
N THR A 48 7.26 5.50 5.53
CA THR A 48 7.20 5.28 6.98
C THR A 48 5.85 4.71 7.46
N ASN A 49 4.75 4.90 6.71
CA ASN A 49 3.38 4.56 7.15
C ASN A 49 2.75 3.40 6.37
N LYS A 50 3.52 2.36 6.07
CA LYS A 50 3.03 1.20 5.27
C LYS A 50 1.89 0.39 5.93
N LYS A 51 1.68 0.53 7.24
CA LYS A 51 0.72 -0.29 7.99
C LYS A 51 -0.61 0.40 8.25
N TYR A 52 -0.64 1.73 8.35
CA TYR A 52 -1.85 2.49 8.68
C TYR A 52 -2.44 3.12 7.42
N ARG A 53 -3.71 2.85 7.14
CA ARG A 53 -4.41 3.29 5.92
C ARG A 53 -5.76 3.92 6.28
N PRO A 54 -5.74 5.15 6.77
CA PRO A 54 -6.95 5.82 7.22
C PRO A 54 -7.96 6.03 6.10
N ILE A 55 -7.49 6.41 4.91
CA ILE A 55 -8.33 6.70 3.75
C ILE A 55 -9.04 5.44 3.24
N LEU A 56 -8.34 4.30 3.26
CA LEU A 56 -8.95 3.01 2.92
C LEU A 56 -10.05 2.63 3.92
N ASN A 57 -9.79 2.81 5.22
CA ASN A 57 -10.78 2.50 6.25
C ASN A 57 -12.04 3.38 6.08
N GLU A 58 -11.87 4.68 5.79
CA GLU A 58 -13.00 5.57 5.47
C GLU A 58 -13.80 5.08 4.26
N ALA A 59 -13.12 4.62 3.20
CA ALA A 59 -13.78 4.08 2.02
C ALA A 59 -14.58 2.81 2.35
N ILE A 60 -14.00 1.89 3.15
CA ILE A 60 -14.67 0.68 3.61
C ILE A 60 -15.89 1.01 4.48
N GLU A 61 -15.74 1.92 5.43
CA GLU A 61 -16.86 2.35 6.29
C GLU A 61 -18.00 2.98 5.48
N LEU A 62 -17.67 3.79 4.49
CA LEU A 62 -18.68 4.39 3.62
C LEU A 62 -19.39 3.30 2.79
N CYS A 63 -18.67 2.32 2.26
CA CYS A 63 -19.29 1.18 1.58
C CYS A 63 -20.24 0.39 2.51
N ALA A 64 -19.81 0.15 3.74
CA ALA A 64 -20.64 -0.56 4.73
C ALA A 64 -21.93 0.21 5.06
N LYS A 65 -21.84 1.54 5.16
CA LYS A 65 -23.01 2.42 5.47
C LYS A 65 -23.98 2.56 4.29
N THR A 66 -23.46 2.58 3.06
CA THR A 66 -24.26 2.87 1.85
C THR A 66 -24.68 1.62 1.08
N GLY A 67 -24.09 0.46 1.39
CA GLY A 67 -24.27 -0.77 0.59
C GLY A 67 -23.56 -0.71 -0.77
N ALA A 68 -22.69 0.29 -1.01
CA ALA A 68 -21.91 0.43 -2.22
C ALA A 68 -20.82 -0.64 -2.31
N THR A 69 -20.35 -0.91 -3.53
CA THR A 69 -19.25 -1.82 -3.77
C THR A 69 -17.93 -1.04 -3.85
N LEU A 70 -16.92 -1.47 -3.10
CA LEU A 70 -15.57 -0.91 -3.17
C LEU A 70 -14.91 -1.35 -4.48
N ILE A 71 -14.45 -0.39 -5.31
CA ILE A 71 -13.67 -0.70 -6.50
C ILE A 71 -12.21 -0.29 -6.28
N ILE A 72 -11.32 -1.24 -6.56
CA ILE A 72 -9.89 -1.12 -6.31
C ILE A 72 -9.17 -1.18 -7.65
N ALA A 73 -8.43 -0.13 -8.00
CA ALA A 73 -7.73 -0.08 -9.28
C ALA A 73 -6.58 -1.10 -9.37
N LYS A 74 -5.87 -1.33 -8.25
CA LYS A 74 -4.71 -2.25 -8.20
C LYS A 74 -4.72 -3.07 -6.90
N LEU A 75 -5.21 -4.28 -7.00
CA LEU A 75 -5.28 -5.22 -5.88
C LEU A 75 -3.94 -5.91 -5.59
N ASP A 76 -3.12 -6.18 -6.60
CA ASP A 76 -1.86 -6.92 -6.48
C ASP A 76 -0.93 -6.38 -5.40
N ARG A 77 -0.87 -5.06 -5.27
CA ARG A 77 -0.06 -4.39 -4.25
C ARG A 77 -0.73 -4.29 -2.89
N LEU A 78 -2.06 -4.27 -2.86
CA LEU A 78 -2.84 -4.18 -1.63
C LEU A 78 -2.92 -5.53 -0.92
N ALA A 79 -3.09 -6.61 -1.66
CA ALA A 79 -3.17 -7.96 -1.14
C ALA A 79 -1.88 -8.42 -0.41
N ARG A 80 -0.75 -7.76 -0.66
CA ARG A 80 0.50 -7.96 0.10
C ARG A 80 0.46 -7.36 1.51
N ASN A 81 -0.56 -6.59 1.84
CA ASN A 81 -0.72 -6.02 3.17
C ASN A 81 -1.78 -6.78 3.96
N VAL A 82 -1.33 -7.55 4.94
CA VAL A 82 -2.21 -8.37 5.80
C VAL A 82 -3.29 -7.53 6.49
N SER A 83 -2.93 -6.32 6.96
CA SER A 83 -3.90 -5.44 7.61
C SER A 83 -5.02 -5.01 6.66
N PHE A 84 -4.71 -4.78 5.38
CA PHE A 84 -5.71 -4.49 4.36
C PHE A 84 -6.66 -5.68 4.18
N VAL A 85 -6.08 -6.87 4.01
CA VAL A 85 -6.87 -8.09 3.80
C VAL A 85 -7.80 -8.33 4.98
N SER A 86 -7.28 -8.23 6.21
CA SER A 86 -8.11 -8.37 7.42
C SER A 86 -9.24 -7.33 7.47
N SER A 87 -8.94 -6.05 7.27
CA SER A 87 -9.96 -4.99 7.29
C SER A 87 -11.05 -5.21 6.24
N LEU A 88 -10.68 -5.65 5.04
CA LEU A 88 -11.63 -5.92 3.97
C LEU A 88 -12.52 -7.13 4.31
N MET A 89 -11.95 -8.20 4.86
CA MET A 89 -12.68 -9.40 5.27
C MET A 89 -13.63 -9.12 6.43
N ASP A 90 -13.14 -8.44 7.46
CA ASP A 90 -13.93 -8.12 8.67
C ASP A 90 -15.10 -7.20 8.35
N SER A 91 -14.96 -6.34 7.35
CA SER A 91 -15.99 -5.37 6.94
C SER A 91 -17.17 -6.01 6.22
N LYS A 92 -17.01 -7.21 5.64
CA LYS A 92 -18.00 -7.88 4.76
C LYS A 92 -18.47 -7.02 3.58
N VAL A 93 -17.71 -6.00 3.22
CA VAL A 93 -18.00 -5.10 2.10
C VAL A 93 -17.72 -5.81 0.78
N LYS A 94 -18.65 -5.68 -0.16
CA LYS A 94 -18.43 -6.17 -1.53
C LYS A 94 -17.32 -5.35 -2.18
N PHE A 95 -16.42 -6.02 -2.87
CA PHE A 95 -15.35 -5.35 -3.61
C PHE A 95 -15.19 -5.91 -5.02
N LYS A 96 -14.60 -5.10 -5.90
CA LYS A 96 -14.12 -5.49 -7.22
C LYS A 96 -12.73 -4.92 -7.45
N ALA A 97 -11.86 -5.70 -8.09
CA ALA A 97 -10.54 -5.25 -8.48
C ALA A 97 -10.47 -5.13 -10.02
N VAL A 98 -9.97 -4.00 -10.49
CA VAL A 98 -9.89 -3.73 -11.95
C VAL A 98 -8.81 -4.59 -12.60
N ASP A 99 -7.67 -4.75 -11.92
CA ASP A 99 -6.54 -5.58 -12.38
C ASP A 99 -6.79 -7.08 -12.21
N MET A 100 -7.79 -7.48 -11.41
CA MET A 100 -8.16 -8.87 -11.17
C MET A 100 -9.69 -8.99 -11.00
N PRO A 101 -10.48 -8.91 -12.08
CA PRO A 101 -11.95 -8.90 -12.02
C PRO A 101 -12.56 -10.15 -11.35
N GLU A 102 -11.88 -11.29 -11.51
CA GLU A 102 -12.29 -12.58 -10.93
C GLU A 102 -11.81 -12.78 -9.47
N ALA A 103 -11.15 -11.76 -8.89
CA ALA A 103 -10.70 -11.86 -7.51
C ALA A 103 -11.90 -11.92 -6.56
N ASN A 104 -11.90 -12.96 -5.75
CA ASN A 104 -12.85 -13.16 -4.67
C ASN A 104 -12.12 -13.23 -3.33
N GLU A 105 -12.88 -13.48 -2.27
CA GLU A 105 -12.35 -13.62 -0.91
C GLU A 105 -11.23 -14.67 -0.82
N LEU A 106 -11.42 -15.83 -1.44
CA LEU A 106 -10.42 -16.89 -1.46
C LEU A 106 -9.13 -16.44 -2.16
N THR A 107 -9.26 -15.76 -3.30
CA THR A 107 -8.10 -15.21 -4.04
C THR A 107 -7.28 -14.27 -3.16
N ILE A 108 -7.93 -13.37 -2.43
CA ILE A 108 -7.26 -12.43 -1.53
C ILE A 108 -6.55 -13.17 -0.38
N HIS A 109 -7.16 -14.19 0.20
CA HIS A 109 -6.53 -15.01 1.24
C HIS A 109 -5.27 -15.70 0.73
N ILE A 110 -5.33 -16.30 -0.46
CA ILE A 110 -4.19 -16.97 -1.09
C ILE A 110 -3.05 -15.95 -1.36
N MET A 111 -3.37 -14.80 -1.95
CA MET A 111 -2.38 -13.75 -2.21
C MET A 111 -1.73 -13.23 -0.93
N SER A 112 -2.51 -13.05 0.12
CA SER A 112 -2.01 -12.63 1.43
C SER A 112 -1.07 -13.66 2.05
N ALA A 113 -1.43 -14.94 1.98
CA ALA A 113 -0.58 -16.03 2.48
C ALA A 113 0.76 -16.12 1.73
N ILE A 114 0.74 -15.98 0.41
CA ILE A 114 1.94 -15.95 -0.44
C ILE A 114 2.81 -14.75 -0.06
N ALA A 115 2.24 -13.56 0.05
CA ALA A 115 2.97 -12.34 0.40
C ALA A 115 3.61 -12.41 1.80
N GLN A 116 2.93 -13.03 2.77
CA GLN A 116 3.49 -13.28 4.10
C GLN A 116 4.67 -14.25 4.03
N HIS A 117 4.55 -15.31 3.26
CA HIS A 117 5.63 -16.28 3.07
C HIS A 117 6.86 -15.63 2.42
N GLU A 118 6.67 -14.87 1.33
CA GLU A 118 7.75 -14.11 0.67
C GLU A 118 8.46 -13.17 1.63
N ALA A 119 7.71 -12.40 2.43
CA ALA A 119 8.28 -11.48 3.42
C ALA A 119 9.12 -12.22 4.47
N LYS A 120 8.67 -13.39 4.94
CA LYS A 120 9.43 -14.24 5.88
C LYS A 120 10.72 -14.76 5.24
N VAL A 121 10.66 -15.23 4.00
CA VAL A 121 11.83 -15.73 3.26
C VAL A 121 12.86 -14.62 3.05
N ILE A 122 12.42 -13.43 2.62
CA ILE A 122 13.29 -12.26 2.45
C ILE A 122 13.94 -11.88 3.78
N SER A 123 13.15 -11.79 4.85
CA SER A 123 13.65 -11.46 6.20
C SER A 123 14.69 -12.46 6.67
N LYS A 124 14.46 -13.77 6.44
CA LYS A 124 15.42 -14.83 6.77
C LYS A 124 16.73 -14.66 6.00
N ARG A 125 16.66 -14.47 4.68
CA ARG A 125 17.85 -14.25 3.82
C ARG A 125 18.65 -13.02 4.26
N ILE A 126 17.96 -11.91 4.60
CA ILE A 126 18.63 -10.70 5.10
C ILE A 126 19.35 -11.00 6.42
N LYS A 127 18.72 -11.70 7.36
CA LYS A 127 19.32 -12.06 8.64
C LYS A 127 20.54 -12.96 8.45
N GLU A 128 20.44 -13.96 7.59
CA GLU A 128 21.54 -14.87 7.26
C GLU A 128 22.71 -14.12 6.60
N GLY A 129 22.43 -13.26 5.62
CA GLY A 129 23.45 -12.42 4.99
C GLY A 129 24.13 -11.46 5.96
N LEU A 130 23.36 -10.86 6.88
CA LEU A 130 23.93 -9.99 7.93
C LEU A 130 24.76 -10.78 8.96
N ALA A 131 24.38 -12.01 9.26
CA ALA A 131 25.15 -12.86 10.17
C ALA A 131 26.51 -13.26 9.58
N GLN A 132 26.58 -13.47 8.26
CA GLN A 132 27.83 -13.79 7.55
C GLN A 132 28.67 -12.53 7.23
N SER A 133 28.08 -11.34 7.30
CA SER A 133 28.81 -10.10 7.03
C SER A 133 29.83 -9.81 8.13
N LYS A 134 31.12 -9.74 7.77
CA LYS A 134 32.22 -9.35 8.67
C LYS A 134 32.18 -7.85 9.03
N LYS A 135 31.34 -7.05 8.37
CA LYS A 135 31.16 -5.63 8.69
C LYS A 135 30.43 -5.52 10.02
N LYS A 136 31.04 -4.86 11.00
CA LYS A 136 30.38 -4.48 12.26
C LYS A 136 29.11 -3.72 11.89
N LYS A 137 27.95 -4.17 12.39
CA LYS A 137 26.72 -3.42 12.24
C LYS A 137 26.95 -2.05 12.85
N GLY A 138 26.78 -0.98 12.07
CA GLY A 138 26.88 0.38 12.58
C GLY A 138 25.84 0.58 13.67
N ASN A 139 26.26 0.56 14.94
CA ASN A 139 25.41 0.94 16.03
C ASN A 139 25.52 2.48 16.17
N PRO A 140 24.40 3.23 16.09
CA PRO A 140 24.41 4.68 16.25
C PRO A 140 25.11 5.15 17.53
N GLN A 141 25.14 4.32 18.56
CA GLN A 141 25.86 4.60 19.82
C GLN A 141 27.38 4.68 19.68
N TYR A 142 27.95 4.10 18.63
CA TYR A 142 29.39 4.12 18.36
C TYR A 142 29.80 5.09 17.23
N LEU A 143 28.87 5.89 16.74
CA LEU A 143 29.21 6.98 15.83
C LEU A 143 29.99 8.05 16.63
N THR A 144 31.22 8.31 16.21
CA THR A 144 31.98 9.44 16.75
C THR A 144 31.22 10.74 16.49
N ASP A 145 31.44 11.75 17.32
CA ASP A 145 30.74 13.04 17.17
C ASP A 145 31.06 13.70 15.82
N GLU A 146 32.27 13.47 15.26
CA GLU A 146 32.65 13.87 13.89
C GLU A 146 31.81 13.16 12.82
N ALA A 147 31.53 11.87 12.97
CA ALA A 147 30.69 11.12 12.01
C ALA A 147 29.23 11.55 12.08
N LYS A 148 28.74 11.94 13.27
CA LYS A 148 27.41 12.53 13.46
C LYS A 148 27.31 13.90 12.81
N ALA A 149 28.34 14.75 12.96
CA ALA A 149 28.40 16.08 12.36
C ALA A 149 28.38 16.00 10.82
N LYS A 150 29.23 15.14 10.22
CA LYS A 150 29.22 14.90 8.77
C LYS A 150 27.88 14.38 8.24
N GLY A 151 27.20 13.52 8.99
CA GLY A 151 25.86 13.03 8.65
C GLY A 151 24.84 14.17 8.63
N LEU A 152 24.86 15.07 9.60
CA LEU A 152 24.00 16.24 9.69
C LEU A 152 24.26 17.26 8.56
N GLU A 153 25.50 17.51 8.20
CA GLU A 153 25.87 18.37 7.07
C GLU A 153 25.34 17.82 5.74
N SER A 154 25.49 16.49 5.52
CA SER A 154 25.01 15.86 4.28
C SER A 154 23.49 15.92 4.12
N ILE A 155 22.75 15.98 5.23
CA ILE A 155 21.28 16.15 5.22
C ILE A 155 20.90 17.60 4.89
N LYS A 156 21.66 18.60 5.43
CA LYS A 156 21.42 20.02 5.15
C LYS A 156 21.69 20.39 3.68
N HIS A 157 22.63 19.72 3.02
CA HIS A 157 22.92 19.95 1.59
C HIS A 157 21.91 19.27 0.63
N LYS A 158 20.99 18.43 1.13
CA LYS A 158 19.97 17.74 0.33
C LYS A 158 18.55 18.30 0.53
N ALA A 159 18.39 19.26 1.39
CA ALA A 159 17.16 20.01 1.62
C ALA A 159 17.21 21.35 0.88
#